data_ba04992d57e9b53490fc9d90609039b4
#
_entry.id   ba04992d57e9b53490fc9d90609039b4
#
_cell.length_a   1.000
_cell.length_b   1.000
_cell.length_c   1.000
_cell.angle_alpha   90.00
_cell.angle_beta   90.00
_cell.angle_gamma   90.00
#
_symmetry.space_group_name_H-M   'P 1'
#
loop_
_entity.id
_entity.type
_entity.pdbx_description
1 polymer ?
#
loop_
_entity_poly.entity_id
_entity_poly.type
_entity_poly.pdbx_seq_one_letter_code
_entity_poly.pdbx_strand_id
1 'polypeptide(L)'
;MSKKNKFMNIFNIFKYGLIIIILFTKSSEAPDGKGIGAYLKVPDPSGLQYRLGNGAGFWGNGWDDSKVSILSSMCGYDGARKKMPESHFITWGYGIEVGDCQTNTKYGILDVVGFLCTPSDAHSSKLADNEHCKPLNLYEPIWLSDGKVNPNNYWAYYVNQTVTTYKNYIKIWETWNEPDYTRNYNAVSDWEKNPPKPDDLTSWHGTIFEYIRLLRITYEVAKKADPNCWIATGGLGYTSFLDGIMRYTDNPKDGSVTNDYPAYGGAYFDCDAYHQYPKYGTTDLETGESYNGAGSDSLAKKVVILKKSHHYIIKKYGFGSKYPDKIFVNTETGVTSKKVDNVGGDLERRNWILKLALYAIEYDVKQIHILNLVDDNGFGDYTSVGAFSSFDEAYKKLKDSSKGRLLLKKINLGKYIFEKEKTEKLRGKLPSGVTGIVLKRKFPKVENETHYGDYIYSIWRYCEKEETSGEVEIDLGDLDLVIDPLLLDWLQNEKKISKSADVKVSSTPIFLVGLESSGTSGFVIFLEVVGIILLILVLAVVGLYCYKRFVKKKDIPIDKNFMKELILN
;
A
#
# COMPACT_ATOMS: atom_id res chain seq x y z
N MET A 1 57.45 20.65 3.10
CA MET A 1 56.23 20.40 2.31
C MET A 1 55.23 21.52 2.54
N SER A 2 54.89 22.19 1.46
CA SER A 2 54.30 23.54 1.44
C SER A 2 52.82 23.55 1.87
N LYS A 3 52.41 24.58 2.65
CA LYS A 3 51.02 24.85 3.04
C LYS A 3 50.00 24.98 1.88
N LYS A 4 50.48 25.03 0.64
CA LYS A 4 49.63 25.06 -0.58
C LYS A 4 48.95 23.71 -0.88
N ASN A 5 49.53 22.59 -0.50
CA ASN A 5 48.97 21.26 -0.81
C ASN A 5 47.80 20.83 0.11
N LYS A 6 47.67 21.43 1.28
CA LYS A 6 46.52 21.13 2.17
C LYS A 6 45.23 21.86 1.73
N PHE A 7 45.34 23.04 1.11
CA PHE A 7 44.15 23.75 0.60
C PHE A 7 43.62 23.14 -0.70
N MET A 8 44.48 22.54 -1.50
CA MET A 8 44.07 21.87 -2.74
C MET A 8 43.28 20.57 -2.45
N ASN A 9 43.57 19.87 -1.33
CA ASN A 9 42.83 18.68 -0.95
C ASN A 9 41.41 18.97 -0.44
N ILE A 10 41.17 20.07 0.26
CA ILE A 10 39.83 20.45 0.72
C ILE A 10 38.95 20.86 -0.46
N PHE A 11 39.49 21.60 -1.43
CA PHE A 11 38.74 21.95 -2.64
C PHE A 11 38.40 20.74 -3.53
N ASN A 12 39.29 19.75 -3.58
CA ASN A 12 39.02 18.50 -4.28
C ASN A 12 37.95 17.64 -3.58
N ILE A 13 37.91 17.58 -2.24
CA ILE A 13 36.87 16.88 -1.52
C ILE A 13 35.48 17.51 -1.78
N PHE A 14 35.39 18.86 -1.82
CA PHE A 14 34.15 19.54 -2.19
C PHE A 14 33.77 19.33 -3.65
N LYS A 15 34.73 19.29 -4.56
CA LYS A 15 34.49 19.06 -6.00
C LYS A 15 34.04 17.62 -6.27
N TYR A 16 34.63 16.63 -5.59
CA TYR A 16 34.21 15.23 -5.69
C TYR A 16 32.92 14.94 -4.91
N GLY A 17 32.67 15.58 -3.78
CA GLY A 17 31.40 15.51 -3.05
C GLY A 17 30.25 16.11 -3.86
N LEU A 18 30.45 17.25 -4.54
CA LEU A 18 29.46 17.85 -5.42
C LEU A 18 29.24 17.02 -6.71
N ILE A 19 30.29 16.40 -7.24
CA ILE A 19 30.18 15.49 -8.39
C ILE A 19 29.45 14.20 -8.00
N ILE A 20 29.64 13.69 -6.79
CA ILE A 20 28.90 12.52 -6.29
C ILE A 20 27.42 12.88 -6.08
N ILE A 21 27.10 14.06 -5.54
CA ILE A 21 25.71 14.53 -5.42
C ILE A 21 25.07 14.77 -6.79
N ILE A 22 25.80 15.30 -7.77
CA ILE A 22 25.31 15.51 -9.14
C ILE A 22 25.20 14.17 -9.90
N LEU A 23 26.03 13.17 -9.59
CA LEU A 23 25.92 11.84 -10.19
C LEU A 23 24.74 11.03 -9.61
N PHE A 24 24.29 11.32 -8.37
CA PHE A 24 23.07 10.72 -7.81
C PHE A 24 21.78 11.46 -8.18
N THR A 25 21.87 12.66 -8.77
CA THR A 25 20.73 13.40 -9.33
C THR A 25 20.59 13.28 -10.85
N LYS A 26 21.50 12.58 -11.55
CA LYS A 26 21.17 12.08 -12.88
C LYS A 26 20.09 11.04 -12.70
N SER A 27 18.86 11.41 -13.07
CA SER A 27 17.81 10.46 -13.37
C SER A 27 18.48 9.29 -14.11
N SER A 28 18.34 8.08 -13.59
CA SER A 28 18.72 6.90 -14.34
C SER A 28 17.99 7.00 -15.68
N GLU A 29 18.71 7.34 -16.74
CA GLU A 29 18.21 7.08 -18.07
C GLU A 29 17.80 5.61 -18.08
N ALA A 30 16.56 5.36 -18.43
CA ALA A 30 16.04 4.01 -18.55
C ALA A 30 17.01 3.21 -19.44
N PRO A 31 17.39 1.98 -19.08
CA PRO A 31 18.25 1.17 -19.91
C PRO A 31 17.63 1.07 -21.30
N ASP A 32 18.44 1.15 -22.35
CA ASP A 32 18.05 1.01 -23.76
C ASP A 32 16.97 -0.05 -23.91
N GLY A 33 15.76 0.42 -24.19
CA GLY A 33 14.50 -0.23 -23.96
C GLY A 33 14.18 -1.40 -24.89
N LYS A 34 15.03 -2.40 -24.96
CA LYS A 34 14.62 -3.69 -25.55
C LYS A 34 14.17 -4.60 -24.41
N GLY A 35 12.84 -4.68 -24.22
CA GLY A 35 12.19 -5.64 -23.34
C GLY A 35 11.43 -5.08 -22.13
N ILE A 36 11.69 -3.87 -21.62
CA ILE A 36 10.96 -3.29 -20.47
C ILE A 36 10.54 -1.83 -20.70
N GLY A 37 10.80 -1.25 -21.83
CA GLY A 37 10.36 0.11 -22.18
C GLY A 37 10.97 1.23 -21.30
N ALA A 38 10.72 2.47 -21.70
CA ALA A 38 11.07 3.62 -20.90
C ALA A 38 10.12 3.70 -19.69
N TYR A 39 10.60 3.45 -18.49
CA TYR A 39 9.84 3.73 -17.27
C TYR A 39 9.54 5.21 -17.19
N LEU A 40 8.27 5.54 -17.11
CA LEU A 40 7.86 6.82 -16.57
C LEU A 40 8.19 6.84 -15.06
N LYS A 41 8.20 8.01 -14.46
CA LYS A 41 8.59 8.18 -13.05
C LYS A 41 7.78 7.24 -12.15
N VAL A 42 8.46 6.37 -11.43
CA VAL A 42 7.85 5.57 -10.35
C VAL A 42 7.77 6.45 -9.10
N PRO A 43 6.60 6.61 -8.45
CA PRO A 43 6.49 7.39 -7.24
C PRO A 43 7.32 6.80 -6.09
N ASP A 44 7.73 7.65 -5.14
CA ASP A 44 8.43 7.20 -3.93
C ASP A 44 7.42 6.57 -2.95
N PRO A 45 7.55 5.26 -2.61
CA PRO A 45 6.65 4.60 -1.68
C PRO A 45 6.88 4.97 -0.22
N SER A 46 7.93 5.73 0.10
CA SER A 46 8.27 6.07 1.49
C SER A 46 7.21 6.89 2.20
N GLY A 47 6.41 7.66 1.46
CA GLY A 47 5.28 8.44 1.96
C GLY A 47 3.97 7.67 2.14
N LEU A 48 3.88 6.44 1.62
CA LEU A 48 2.67 5.63 1.74
C LEU A 48 2.54 5.06 3.17
N GLN A 49 1.38 5.29 3.78
CA GLN A 49 0.98 4.66 5.04
C GLN A 49 0.24 3.35 4.74
N TYR A 50 0.25 2.44 5.71
CA TYR A 50 -0.61 1.26 5.62
C TYR A 50 -2.07 1.67 5.83
N ARG A 51 -2.98 1.12 5.01
CA ARG A 51 -4.41 1.41 5.09
C ARG A 51 -5.23 0.14 5.23
N LEU A 52 -6.24 0.24 6.08
CA LEU A 52 -7.30 -0.76 6.13
C LEU A 52 -8.54 -0.11 5.49
N GLY A 53 -8.89 -0.58 4.30
CA GLY A 53 -9.95 -0.02 3.49
C GLY A 53 -11.19 -0.91 3.39
N ASN A 54 -12.28 -0.34 2.93
CA ASN A 54 -13.44 -1.11 2.48
C ASN A 54 -13.41 -1.32 0.96
N GLY A 55 -14.01 -2.41 0.51
CA GLY A 55 -14.27 -2.67 -0.90
C GLY A 55 -15.52 -1.95 -1.38
N ALA A 56 -15.54 -0.62 -1.35
CA ALA A 56 -16.70 0.21 -1.69
C ALA A 56 -17.00 0.26 -3.20
N GLY A 57 -16.88 -0.87 -3.88
CA GLY A 57 -17.26 -1.01 -5.29
C GLY A 57 -18.48 -1.90 -5.49
N PHE A 58 -19.03 -2.45 -4.42
CA PHE A 58 -20.10 -3.42 -4.46
C PHE A 58 -21.32 -2.92 -3.68
N TRP A 59 -22.48 -3.18 -4.24
CA TRP A 59 -23.79 -2.88 -3.66
C TRP A 59 -24.03 -3.79 -2.48
N GLY A 60 -24.53 -3.24 -1.39
CA GLY A 60 -24.97 -4.00 -0.22
C GLY A 60 -26.42 -3.75 0.10
N ASN A 61 -26.96 -4.44 1.07
CA ASN A 61 -28.37 -4.32 1.49
C ASN A 61 -28.70 -2.88 1.92
N GLY A 62 -29.67 -2.26 1.24
CA GLY A 62 -30.10 -0.88 1.51
C GLY A 62 -29.07 0.18 1.12
N TRP A 63 -28.30 -0.02 0.06
CA TRP A 63 -27.24 0.86 -0.41
C TRP A 63 -27.68 2.34 -0.45
N ASP A 64 -26.81 3.20 0.09
CA ASP A 64 -27.00 4.63 0.16
C ASP A 64 -25.63 5.32 0.10
N ASP A 65 -25.31 5.90 -1.07
CA ASP A 65 -24.02 6.56 -1.34
C ASP A 65 -23.68 7.63 -0.31
N SER A 66 -24.69 8.38 0.16
CA SER A 66 -24.48 9.44 1.15
C SER A 66 -23.94 8.94 2.51
N LYS A 67 -24.11 7.66 2.81
CA LYS A 67 -23.69 7.03 4.05
C LYS A 67 -22.35 6.31 3.97
N VAL A 68 -21.85 5.98 2.77
CA VAL A 68 -20.66 5.12 2.59
C VAL A 68 -19.45 5.64 3.35
N SER A 69 -19.07 6.90 3.13
CA SER A 69 -17.87 7.48 3.75
C SER A 69 -18.00 7.58 5.28
N ILE A 70 -19.19 7.97 5.76
CA ILE A 70 -19.49 8.10 7.20
C ILE A 70 -19.36 6.73 7.87
N LEU A 71 -20.03 5.71 7.33
CA LEU A 71 -20.03 4.37 7.90
C LEU A 71 -18.66 3.69 7.81
N SER A 72 -17.92 3.92 6.72
CA SER A 72 -16.54 3.47 6.60
C SER A 72 -15.67 4.03 7.73
N SER A 73 -15.75 5.33 7.97
CA SER A 73 -15.03 5.98 9.07
C SER A 73 -15.49 5.49 10.45
N MET A 74 -16.80 5.32 10.64
CA MET A 74 -17.39 4.82 11.90
C MET A 74 -16.95 3.41 12.26
N CYS A 75 -16.69 2.54 11.29
CA CYS A 75 -16.22 1.19 11.56
C CYS A 75 -14.70 1.03 11.48
N GLY A 76 -13.95 2.12 11.39
CA GLY A 76 -12.49 2.12 11.52
C GLY A 76 -11.71 1.98 10.22
N TYR A 77 -12.35 2.08 9.05
CA TYR A 77 -11.63 2.17 7.79
C TYR A 77 -11.00 3.55 7.60
N ASP A 78 -9.83 3.59 6.99
CA ASP A 78 -9.07 4.79 6.62
C ASP A 78 -8.63 4.79 5.15
N GLY A 79 -8.99 3.76 4.39
CA GLY A 79 -8.86 3.63 2.95
C GLY A 79 -10.16 3.17 2.29
N ALA A 80 -10.22 3.23 0.97
CA ALA A 80 -11.33 2.69 0.18
C ALA A 80 -10.86 2.22 -1.20
N ARG A 81 -11.54 1.20 -1.74
CA ARG A 81 -11.50 0.83 -3.16
C ARG A 81 -12.81 1.25 -3.81
N LYS A 82 -12.75 2.16 -4.77
CA LYS A 82 -13.92 2.77 -5.40
C LYS A 82 -14.03 2.37 -6.87
N LYS A 83 -15.18 1.85 -7.27
CA LYS A 83 -15.49 1.56 -8.68
C LYS A 83 -15.63 2.87 -9.46
N MET A 84 -14.96 2.95 -10.63
CA MET A 84 -14.94 4.13 -11.50
C MET A 84 -15.38 3.75 -12.91
N PRO A 85 -16.65 3.33 -13.12
CA PRO A 85 -17.08 2.75 -14.37
C PRO A 85 -17.27 3.81 -15.48
N GLU A 86 -16.73 3.52 -16.68
CA GLU A 86 -16.92 4.40 -17.83
C GLU A 86 -18.41 4.64 -18.15
N SER A 87 -19.22 3.60 -18.05
CA SER A 87 -20.66 3.68 -18.30
C SER A 87 -21.38 4.73 -17.46
N HIS A 88 -20.97 4.91 -16.19
CA HIS A 88 -21.50 5.96 -15.32
C HIS A 88 -21.06 7.35 -15.79
N PHE A 89 -19.78 7.50 -16.14
CA PHE A 89 -19.24 8.80 -16.54
C PHE A 89 -19.79 9.29 -17.89
N ILE A 90 -20.05 8.36 -18.80
CA ILE A 90 -20.73 8.71 -20.06
C ILE A 90 -22.17 9.14 -19.80
N THR A 91 -22.86 8.50 -18.85
CA THR A 91 -24.27 8.80 -18.53
C THR A 91 -24.43 10.09 -17.74
N TRP A 92 -23.60 10.33 -16.71
CA TRP A 92 -23.78 11.42 -15.74
C TRP A 92 -22.64 12.44 -15.70
N GLY A 93 -21.64 12.28 -16.55
CA GLY A 93 -20.46 13.15 -16.62
C GLY A 93 -19.35 12.75 -15.66
N TYR A 94 -18.12 13.07 -16.06
CA TYR A 94 -16.90 12.68 -15.30
C TYR A 94 -16.80 13.28 -13.89
N GLY A 95 -17.58 14.32 -13.57
CA GLY A 95 -17.59 14.95 -12.24
C GLY A 95 -18.51 14.31 -11.20
N ILE A 96 -19.30 13.29 -11.55
CA ILE A 96 -20.37 12.73 -10.71
C ILE A 96 -19.89 12.26 -9.33
N GLU A 97 -18.70 11.65 -9.26
CA GLU A 97 -18.16 11.07 -8.03
C GLU A 97 -17.28 12.03 -7.21
N VAL A 98 -17.13 13.31 -7.63
CA VAL A 98 -16.26 14.28 -6.93
C VAL A 98 -16.77 14.56 -5.52
N GLY A 99 -18.09 14.68 -5.33
CA GLY A 99 -18.72 14.89 -4.02
C GLY A 99 -18.40 13.77 -3.03
N ASP A 100 -18.46 12.53 -3.48
CA ASP A 100 -18.12 11.35 -2.68
C ASP A 100 -16.64 11.32 -2.30
N CYS A 101 -15.76 11.65 -3.26
CA CYS A 101 -14.33 11.73 -2.99
C CYS A 101 -14.00 12.83 -1.97
N GLN A 102 -14.68 13.98 -2.04
CA GLN A 102 -14.55 15.04 -1.02
C GLN A 102 -15.06 14.56 0.34
N THR A 103 -16.16 13.83 0.37
CA THR A 103 -16.74 13.27 1.58
C THR A 103 -15.81 12.22 2.19
N ASN A 104 -15.19 11.35 1.39
CA ASN A 104 -14.14 10.43 1.83
C ASN A 104 -13.01 11.18 2.56
N THR A 105 -12.46 12.21 1.94
CA THR A 105 -11.39 13.03 2.54
C THR A 105 -11.83 13.66 3.85
N LYS A 106 -13.04 14.22 3.91
CA LYS A 106 -13.62 14.82 5.12
C LYS A 106 -13.70 13.83 6.30
N TYR A 107 -13.99 12.57 6.02
CA TYR A 107 -14.10 11.53 7.05
C TYR A 107 -12.81 10.72 7.26
N GLY A 108 -11.66 11.17 6.69
CA GLY A 108 -10.35 10.56 6.89
C GLY A 108 -10.15 9.25 6.13
N ILE A 109 -10.92 9.02 5.07
CA ILE A 109 -10.70 7.95 4.10
C ILE A 109 -9.74 8.50 3.04
N LEU A 110 -8.51 8.03 3.05
CA LEU A 110 -7.41 8.58 2.27
C LEU A 110 -6.80 7.51 1.35
N ASP A 111 -5.93 7.95 0.44
CA ASP A 111 -5.19 7.07 -0.48
C ASP A 111 -6.10 6.08 -1.23
N VAL A 112 -7.25 6.58 -1.71
CA VAL A 112 -8.28 5.76 -2.36
C VAL A 112 -7.71 5.04 -3.59
N VAL A 113 -8.05 3.75 -3.72
CA VAL A 113 -7.83 2.96 -4.93
C VAL A 113 -9.06 3.15 -5.83
N GLY A 114 -8.87 3.71 -7.02
CA GLY A 114 -9.93 3.80 -8.03
C GLY A 114 -9.75 2.70 -9.07
N PHE A 115 -10.68 1.74 -9.17
CA PHE A 115 -10.56 0.74 -10.21
C PHE A 115 -11.37 1.11 -11.45
N LEU A 116 -10.62 1.15 -12.57
CA LEU A 116 -11.10 1.49 -13.91
C LEU A 116 -11.74 0.26 -14.53
N CYS A 117 -12.98 0.36 -14.92
CA CYS A 117 -13.76 -0.80 -15.38
C CYS A 117 -14.99 -0.41 -16.20
N THR A 118 -15.77 -1.41 -16.53
CA THR A 118 -17.13 -1.33 -17.10
C THR A 118 -17.23 -0.29 -18.21
N PRO A 119 -16.75 -0.61 -19.43
CA PRO A 119 -16.92 0.27 -20.57
C PRO A 119 -18.41 0.49 -20.87
N SER A 120 -18.74 1.59 -21.49
CA SER A 120 -20.11 1.86 -21.95
C SER A 120 -20.48 0.90 -23.09
N ASP A 121 -21.78 0.70 -23.32
CA ASP A 121 -22.29 -0.17 -24.40
C ASP A 121 -21.74 0.20 -25.78
N ALA A 122 -21.54 1.50 -26.02
CA ALA A 122 -20.99 1.99 -27.28
C ALA A 122 -19.49 1.70 -27.43
N HIS A 123 -18.79 1.51 -26.32
CA HIS A 123 -17.35 1.31 -26.28
C HIS A 123 -16.92 -0.11 -25.90
N SER A 124 -17.88 -1.04 -25.82
CA SER A 124 -17.63 -2.43 -25.41
C SER A 124 -17.79 -3.41 -26.55
N SER A 125 -17.24 -4.61 -26.38
CA SER A 125 -17.34 -5.73 -27.31
C SER A 125 -18.75 -6.36 -27.41
N LYS A 126 -19.76 -5.78 -26.75
CA LYS A 126 -21.20 -6.15 -26.81
C LYS A 126 -21.48 -7.64 -26.50
N LEU A 127 -20.86 -8.21 -25.50
CA LEU A 127 -21.30 -9.46 -24.92
C LEU A 127 -22.48 -9.21 -23.98
N ALA A 128 -23.19 -10.25 -23.57
CA ALA A 128 -24.40 -10.14 -22.76
C ALA A 128 -24.20 -9.46 -21.39
N ASP A 129 -22.96 -9.34 -20.96
CA ASP A 129 -22.56 -8.77 -19.68
C ASP A 129 -21.49 -7.68 -19.90
N ASN A 130 -21.91 -6.41 -19.84
CA ASN A 130 -21.00 -5.28 -20.08
C ASN A 130 -19.94 -5.10 -18.99
N GLU A 131 -20.09 -5.68 -17.81
CA GLU A 131 -19.09 -5.58 -16.75
C GLU A 131 -17.78 -6.29 -17.08
N HIS A 132 -17.86 -7.33 -17.92
CA HIS A 132 -16.71 -8.17 -18.29
C HIS A 132 -16.27 -7.98 -19.75
N CYS A 133 -17.04 -7.25 -20.56
CA CYS A 133 -16.69 -6.98 -21.94
C CYS A 133 -15.46 -6.09 -22.05
N LYS A 134 -14.49 -6.48 -22.88
CA LYS A 134 -13.32 -5.66 -23.14
C LYS A 134 -13.69 -4.35 -23.86
N PRO A 135 -12.94 -3.25 -23.64
CA PRO A 135 -13.08 -2.04 -24.43
C PRO A 135 -12.76 -2.27 -25.91
N LEU A 136 -13.48 -1.59 -26.79
CA LEU A 136 -13.14 -1.53 -28.21
C LEU A 136 -11.97 -0.58 -28.48
N ASN A 137 -11.43 -0.65 -29.69
CA ASN A 137 -10.42 0.27 -30.22
C ASN A 137 -9.12 0.38 -29.38
N LEU A 138 -8.76 -0.68 -28.64
CA LEU A 138 -7.55 -0.70 -27.82
C LEU A 138 -6.27 -0.47 -28.62
N TYR A 139 -6.24 -0.87 -29.91
CA TYR A 139 -5.06 -0.74 -30.77
C TYR A 139 -5.05 0.54 -31.63
N GLU A 140 -6.09 1.39 -31.53
CA GLU A 140 -5.96 2.77 -32.02
C GLU A 140 -4.77 3.47 -31.33
N PRO A 141 -4.07 4.41 -32.04
CA PRO A 141 -2.99 5.17 -31.41
C PRO A 141 -3.44 5.79 -30.10
N ILE A 142 -2.63 5.70 -29.05
CA ILE A 142 -2.91 6.34 -27.75
C ILE A 142 -2.89 7.85 -27.88
N TRP A 143 -1.94 8.35 -28.68
CA TRP A 143 -1.64 9.77 -28.85
C TRP A 143 -1.89 10.22 -30.28
N LEU A 144 -2.46 11.41 -30.42
CA LEU A 144 -2.49 12.15 -31.68
C LEU A 144 -1.11 12.80 -31.96
N SER A 145 -0.90 13.27 -33.18
CA SER A 145 0.34 13.94 -33.59
C SER A 145 0.65 15.21 -32.80
N ASP A 146 -0.37 15.87 -32.23
CA ASP A 146 -0.22 17.04 -31.36
C ASP A 146 0.07 16.66 -29.88
N GLY A 147 0.21 15.39 -29.58
CA GLY A 147 0.47 14.85 -28.25
C GLY A 147 -0.72 14.80 -27.31
N LYS A 148 -1.92 15.08 -27.79
CA LYS A 148 -3.17 14.86 -27.03
C LYS A 148 -3.58 13.40 -27.10
N VAL A 149 -4.39 12.97 -26.14
CA VAL A 149 -5.00 11.65 -26.15
C VAL A 149 -5.97 11.53 -27.34
N ASN A 150 -5.86 10.40 -28.05
CA ASN A 150 -6.73 10.08 -29.17
C ASN A 150 -8.13 9.68 -28.68
N PRO A 151 -9.19 10.44 -29.00
CA PRO A 151 -10.54 10.10 -28.57
C PRO A 151 -11.09 8.81 -29.22
N ASN A 152 -10.50 8.35 -30.32
CA ASN A 152 -10.89 7.08 -30.95
C ASN A 152 -10.32 5.86 -30.20
N ASN A 153 -9.29 6.03 -29.36
CA ASN A 153 -8.91 5.04 -28.37
C ASN A 153 -9.76 5.28 -27.12
N TYR A 154 -10.89 4.59 -27.05
CA TYR A 154 -11.91 4.85 -26.02
C TYR A 154 -11.38 4.70 -24.60
N TRP A 155 -10.56 3.67 -24.35
CA TRP A 155 -9.95 3.46 -23.04
C TRP A 155 -8.97 4.57 -22.68
N ALA A 156 -8.15 5.03 -23.62
CA ALA A 156 -7.23 6.14 -23.39
C ALA A 156 -7.98 7.44 -23.04
N TYR A 157 -9.04 7.73 -23.76
CA TYR A 157 -9.87 8.91 -23.51
C TYR A 157 -10.53 8.85 -22.13
N TYR A 158 -11.14 7.72 -21.80
CA TYR A 158 -11.75 7.49 -20.49
C TYR A 158 -10.74 7.64 -19.35
N VAL A 159 -9.56 6.99 -19.43
CA VAL A 159 -8.49 7.11 -18.42
C VAL A 159 -8.05 8.56 -18.25
N ASN A 160 -7.84 9.27 -19.35
CA ASN A 160 -7.41 10.69 -19.31
C ASN A 160 -8.42 11.57 -18.58
N GLN A 161 -9.70 11.45 -18.90
CA GLN A 161 -10.76 12.24 -18.28
C GLN A 161 -10.89 11.90 -16.79
N THR A 162 -10.90 10.61 -16.45
CA THR A 162 -11.07 10.13 -15.09
C THR A 162 -9.89 10.55 -14.22
N VAL A 163 -8.64 10.27 -14.62
CA VAL A 163 -7.47 10.62 -13.82
C VAL A 163 -7.33 12.13 -13.65
N THR A 164 -7.55 12.91 -14.72
CA THR A 164 -7.50 14.37 -14.64
C THR A 164 -8.49 14.92 -13.62
N THR A 165 -9.71 14.36 -13.57
CA THR A 165 -10.77 14.80 -12.66
C THR A 165 -10.48 14.41 -11.21
N TYR A 166 -9.93 13.21 -10.98
CA TYR A 166 -9.87 12.61 -9.64
C TYR A 166 -8.47 12.53 -9.01
N LYS A 167 -7.39 12.96 -9.67
CA LYS A 167 -5.99 12.87 -9.20
C LYS A 167 -5.73 13.47 -7.80
N ASN A 168 -6.55 14.40 -7.34
CA ASN A 168 -6.42 14.97 -6.00
C ASN A 168 -6.95 14.04 -4.89
N TYR A 169 -7.74 13.02 -5.24
CA TYR A 169 -8.42 12.13 -4.31
C TYR A 169 -7.95 10.68 -4.42
N ILE A 170 -7.68 10.22 -5.65
CA ILE A 170 -7.30 8.84 -5.95
C ILE A 170 -5.80 8.79 -6.20
N LYS A 171 -5.11 7.87 -5.51
CA LYS A 171 -3.65 7.70 -5.58
C LYS A 171 -3.23 6.48 -6.36
N ILE A 172 -4.04 5.43 -6.34
CA ILE A 172 -3.77 4.15 -7.00
C ILE A 172 -4.89 3.91 -8.01
N TRP A 173 -4.52 3.70 -9.27
CA TRP A 173 -5.45 3.38 -10.34
C TRP A 173 -5.32 1.91 -10.69
N GLU A 174 -6.30 1.12 -10.32
CA GLU A 174 -6.37 -0.30 -10.60
C GLU A 174 -6.99 -0.53 -11.97
N THR A 175 -6.33 -1.36 -12.79
CA THR A 175 -6.71 -1.58 -14.20
C THR A 175 -7.53 -2.84 -14.31
N TRP A 176 -8.85 -2.69 -14.41
CA TRP A 176 -9.84 -3.77 -14.46
C TRP A 176 -10.13 -4.40 -13.08
N ASN A 177 -10.95 -5.50 -13.09
CA ASN A 177 -11.25 -6.33 -11.92
C ASN A 177 -11.13 -7.81 -12.28
N GLU A 178 -10.24 -8.54 -11.60
CA GLU A 178 -10.06 -10.00 -11.75
C GLU A 178 -9.97 -10.48 -13.22
N PRO A 179 -9.08 -9.91 -14.04
CA PRO A 179 -8.99 -10.31 -15.45
C PRO A 179 -8.59 -11.77 -15.62
N ASP A 180 -8.05 -12.40 -14.59
CA ASP A 180 -7.63 -13.78 -14.52
C ASP A 180 -8.68 -14.73 -13.93
N TYR A 181 -9.86 -14.22 -13.53
CA TYR A 181 -10.89 -15.08 -12.98
C TYR A 181 -11.38 -16.10 -14.00
N THR A 182 -11.41 -17.37 -13.61
CA THR A 182 -11.79 -18.49 -14.45
C THR A 182 -12.69 -19.49 -13.72
N ARG A 183 -13.60 -20.12 -14.45
CA ARG A 183 -14.32 -21.33 -14.02
C ARG A 183 -13.62 -22.61 -14.47
N ASN A 184 -12.62 -22.48 -15.35
CA ASN A 184 -11.80 -23.60 -15.84
C ASN A 184 -10.49 -23.69 -15.05
N TYR A 185 -10.55 -24.13 -13.80
CA TYR A 185 -9.37 -24.23 -12.92
C TYR A 185 -8.26 -25.13 -13.47
N ASN A 186 -8.59 -26.09 -14.38
CA ASN A 186 -7.59 -26.96 -15.00
C ASN A 186 -6.68 -26.19 -15.98
N ALA A 187 -7.15 -25.09 -16.56
CA ALA A 187 -6.36 -24.29 -17.47
C ALA A 187 -5.27 -23.46 -16.77
N VAL A 188 -5.43 -23.17 -15.47
CA VAL A 188 -4.52 -22.26 -14.71
C VAL A 188 -3.07 -22.76 -14.74
N SER A 189 -2.84 -24.06 -14.64
CA SER A 189 -1.50 -24.65 -14.72
C SER A 189 -0.88 -24.57 -16.11
N ASP A 190 -1.69 -24.50 -17.17
CA ASP A 190 -1.20 -24.32 -18.53
C ASP A 190 -0.70 -22.90 -18.79
N TRP A 191 -1.22 -21.91 -18.08
CA TRP A 191 -0.84 -20.50 -18.22
C TRP A 191 0.63 -20.23 -17.86
N GLU A 192 1.27 -21.11 -17.11
CA GLU A 192 2.73 -21.03 -16.86
C GLU A 192 3.56 -21.19 -18.15
N LYS A 193 3.01 -21.86 -19.17
CA LYS A 193 3.68 -22.17 -20.43
C LYS A 193 3.07 -21.44 -21.61
N ASN A 194 1.75 -21.36 -21.66
CA ASN A 194 0.97 -20.80 -22.76
C ASN A 194 0.17 -19.57 -22.27
N PRO A 195 -0.13 -18.61 -23.15
CA PRO A 195 -1.01 -17.51 -22.79
C PRO A 195 -2.43 -18.04 -22.49
N PRO A 196 -3.14 -17.47 -21.49
CA PRO A 196 -4.55 -17.78 -21.25
C PRO A 196 -5.38 -17.59 -22.51
N LYS A 197 -6.27 -18.53 -22.79
CA LYS A 197 -7.23 -18.39 -23.89
C LYS A 197 -8.41 -17.51 -23.45
N PRO A 198 -8.97 -16.65 -24.31
CA PRO A 198 -10.12 -15.82 -23.96
C PRO A 198 -11.29 -16.60 -23.36
N ASP A 199 -11.57 -17.80 -23.89
CA ASP A 199 -12.66 -18.67 -23.44
C ASP A 199 -12.42 -19.26 -22.03
N ASP A 200 -11.19 -19.24 -21.52
CA ASP A 200 -10.87 -19.66 -20.17
C ASP A 200 -11.15 -18.55 -19.15
N LEU A 201 -11.25 -17.28 -19.57
CA LEU A 201 -11.38 -16.12 -18.71
C LEU A 201 -12.85 -15.69 -18.58
N THR A 202 -13.34 -15.58 -17.35
CA THR A 202 -14.75 -15.22 -17.09
C THR A 202 -14.94 -13.71 -16.96
N SER A 203 -13.97 -13.02 -16.37
CA SER A 203 -14.06 -11.56 -16.10
C SER A 203 -13.30 -10.70 -17.12
N TRP A 204 -12.68 -11.32 -18.14
CA TRP A 204 -11.99 -10.62 -19.20
C TRP A 204 -12.19 -11.34 -20.54
N HIS A 205 -13.02 -10.78 -21.41
CA HIS A 205 -13.32 -11.38 -22.71
C HIS A 205 -12.33 -10.96 -23.80
N GLY A 206 -11.05 -11.11 -23.52
CA GLY A 206 -9.96 -10.79 -24.41
C GLY A 206 -8.72 -11.65 -24.18
N THR A 207 -7.71 -11.47 -25.01
CA THR A 207 -6.41 -12.11 -24.83
C THR A 207 -5.64 -11.44 -23.70
N ILE A 208 -4.62 -12.12 -23.15
CA ILE A 208 -3.68 -11.51 -22.21
C ILE A 208 -2.91 -10.34 -22.86
N PHE A 209 -2.67 -10.38 -24.18
CA PHE A 209 -2.01 -9.30 -24.92
C PHE A 209 -2.86 -8.03 -24.94
N GLU A 210 -4.18 -8.17 -25.09
CA GLU A 210 -5.13 -7.07 -24.99
C GLU A 210 -5.22 -6.52 -23.57
N TYR A 211 -5.09 -7.37 -22.55
CA TYR A 211 -4.99 -6.91 -21.16
C TYR A 211 -3.68 -6.15 -20.90
N ILE A 212 -2.55 -6.62 -21.43
CA ILE A 212 -1.28 -5.87 -21.37
C ILE A 212 -1.40 -4.54 -22.12
N ARG A 213 -2.14 -4.51 -23.26
CA ARG A 213 -2.44 -3.27 -23.96
C ARG A 213 -3.27 -2.30 -23.10
N LEU A 214 -4.25 -2.81 -22.37
CA LEU A 214 -5.05 -2.04 -21.43
C LEU A 214 -4.17 -1.44 -20.32
N LEU A 215 -3.27 -2.23 -19.72
CA LEU A 215 -2.28 -1.77 -18.74
C LEU A 215 -1.38 -0.66 -19.33
N ARG A 216 -0.85 -0.85 -20.54
CA ARG A 216 -0.01 0.15 -21.21
C ARG A 216 -0.74 1.47 -21.40
N ILE A 217 -1.96 1.42 -21.93
CA ILE A 217 -2.77 2.62 -22.14
C ILE A 217 -3.00 3.34 -20.81
N THR A 218 -3.43 2.57 -19.78
CA THR A 218 -3.66 3.13 -18.44
C THR A 218 -2.39 3.78 -17.90
N TYR A 219 -1.25 3.09 -18.00
CA TYR A 219 0.03 3.58 -17.49
C TYR A 219 0.48 4.87 -18.18
N GLU A 220 0.56 4.87 -19.51
CA GLU A 220 1.03 6.02 -20.27
C GLU A 220 0.13 7.25 -20.07
N VAL A 221 -1.19 7.05 -20.12
CA VAL A 221 -2.16 8.14 -20.04
C VAL A 221 -2.28 8.69 -18.62
N ALA A 222 -2.41 7.80 -17.63
CA ALA A 222 -2.53 8.23 -16.24
C ALA A 222 -1.26 8.93 -15.74
N LYS A 223 -0.07 8.40 -16.04
CA LYS A 223 1.21 9.04 -15.67
C LYS A 223 1.40 10.41 -16.32
N LYS A 224 0.86 10.62 -17.52
CA LYS A 224 0.87 11.94 -18.13
C LYS A 224 -0.09 12.92 -17.44
N ALA A 225 -1.26 12.45 -17.01
CA ALA A 225 -2.26 13.28 -16.31
C ALA A 225 -1.88 13.55 -14.84
N ASP A 226 -1.25 12.56 -14.18
CA ASP A 226 -0.72 12.63 -12.81
C ASP A 226 0.57 11.78 -12.68
N PRO A 227 1.76 12.38 -12.79
CA PRO A 227 3.03 11.66 -12.67
C PRO A 227 3.27 11.01 -11.29
N ASN A 228 2.48 11.35 -10.27
CA ASN A 228 2.63 10.86 -8.90
C ASN A 228 1.64 9.75 -8.55
N CYS A 229 0.73 9.37 -9.46
CA CYS A 229 -0.17 8.25 -9.22
C CYS A 229 0.56 6.90 -9.36
N TRP A 230 -0.05 5.87 -8.78
CA TRP A 230 0.36 4.47 -8.91
C TRP A 230 -0.59 3.75 -9.85
N ILE A 231 -0.05 2.94 -10.75
CA ILE A 231 -0.86 2.10 -11.64
C ILE A 231 -0.77 0.66 -11.16
N ALA A 232 -1.92 0.06 -10.92
CA ALA A 232 -2.03 -1.28 -10.39
C ALA A 232 -2.62 -2.27 -11.42
N THR A 233 -2.25 -3.54 -11.28
CA THR A 233 -2.94 -4.67 -11.92
C THR A 233 -4.40 -4.75 -11.44
N GLY A 234 -5.20 -5.61 -12.04
CA GLY A 234 -6.65 -5.68 -11.81
C GLY A 234 -7.09 -6.65 -10.71
N GLY A 235 -6.38 -6.74 -9.58
CA GLY A 235 -6.79 -7.63 -8.49
C GLY A 235 -6.61 -9.11 -8.84
N LEU A 236 -5.37 -9.53 -9.12
CA LEU A 236 -5.06 -10.87 -9.61
C LEU A 236 -5.15 -11.94 -8.51
N GLY A 237 -5.74 -13.09 -8.84
CA GLY A 237 -5.77 -14.27 -7.98
C GLY A 237 -4.72 -15.33 -8.33
N TYR A 238 -4.23 -15.36 -9.58
CA TYR A 238 -3.36 -16.41 -10.08
C TYR A 238 -1.97 -15.92 -10.47
N THR A 239 -0.96 -16.49 -9.83
CA THR A 239 0.46 -16.23 -10.11
C THR A 239 0.86 -16.54 -11.55
N SER A 240 0.22 -17.54 -12.19
CA SER A 240 0.46 -17.91 -13.57
C SER A 240 -0.01 -16.86 -14.57
N PHE A 241 -1.10 -16.13 -14.27
CA PHE A 241 -1.54 -14.99 -15.08
C PHE A 241 -0.58 -13.80 -14.95
N LEU A 242 -0.12 -13.52 -13.73
CA LEU A 242 0.91 -12.51 -13.48
C LEU A 242 2.21 -12.86 -14.22
N ASP A 243 2.66 -14.13 -14.19
CA ASP A 243 3.82 -14.57 -14.97
C ASP A 243 3.60 -14.33 -16.48
N GLY A 244 2.39 -14.55 -16.97
CA GLY A 244 2.03 -14.23 -18.36
C GLY A 244 2.14 -12.73 -18.66
N ILE A 245 1.64 -11.84 -17.78
CA ILE A 245 1.81 -10.38 -17.93
C ILE A 245 3.30 -10.03 -18.01
N MET A 246 4.12 -10.64 -17.16
CA MET A 246 5.55 -10.36 -17.09
C MET A 246 6.34 -10.87 -18.29
N ARG A 247 5.82 -11.86 -19.00
CA ARG A 247 6.48 -12.61 -20.07
C ARG A 247 6.16 -12.11 -21.47
N TYR A 248 4.97 -11.52 -21.68
CA TYR A 248 4.49 -11.07 -22.97
C TYR A 248 4.45 -9.54 -23.09
N THR A 249 4.39 -9.05 -24.35
CA THR A 249 4.10 -7.66 -24.68
C THR A 249 2.62 -7.49 -25.05
N ASP A 250 2.22 -6.26 -25.36
CA ASP A 250 0.91 -5.93 -25.92
C ASP A 250 0.79 -6.18 -27.44
N ASN A 251 1.68 -6.97 -28.04
CA ASN A 251 1.59 -7.34 -29.45
C ASN A 251 0.40 -8.29 -29.68
N PRO A 252 -0.64 -7.86 -30.44
CA PRO A 252 -1.86 -8.67 -30.60
C PRO A 252 -1.64 -9.97 -31.36
N LYS A 253 -0.53 -10.10 -32.07
CA LYS A 253 -0.26 -11.29 -32.90
C LYS A 253 0.19 -12.48 -32.06
N ASP A 254 1.14 -12.26 -31.15
CA ASP A 254 1.82 -13.35 -30.43
C ASP A 254 2.49 -12.92 -29.11
N GLY A 255 2.29 -11.68 -28.69
CA GLY A 255 2.93 -11.13 -27.48
C GLY A 255 4.44 -10.93 -27.57
N SER A 256 5.03 -11.01 -28.77
CA SER A 256 6.47 -10.84 -28.97
C SER A 256 6.89 -9.37 -28.94
N VAL A 257 8.17 -9.13 -28.63
CA VAL A 257 8.77 -7.79 -28.68
C VAL A 257 8.97 -7.35 -30.12
N THR A 258 8.47 -6.17 -30.47
CA THR A 258 8.70 -5.49 -31.75
C THR A 258 8.95 -3.99 -31.53
N ASN A 259 9.21 -3.22 -32.60
CA ASN A 259 9.35 -1.75 -32.46
C ASN A 259 8.07 -1.07 -31.96
N ASP A 260 6.89 -1.57 -32.34
CA ASP A 260 5.59 -1.02 -31.94
C ASP A 260 5.18 -1.51 -30.54
N TYR A 261 5.69 -2.67 -30.14
CA TYR A 261 5.41 -3.34 -28.87
C TYR A 261 6.72 -3.66 -28.13
N PRO A 262 7.44 -2.62 -27.64
CA PRO A 262 8.84 -2.74 -27.23
C PRO A 262 9.02 -3.31 -25.83
N ALA A 263 7.95 -3.36 -24.99
CA ALA A 263 8.07 -3.69 -23.59
C ALA A 263 7.10 -4.78 -23.12
N TYR A 264 7.59 -5.62 -22.24
CA TYR A 264 6.75 -6.60 -21.52
C TYR A 264 5.78 -5.90 -20.57
N GLY A 265 4.67 -6.56 -20.25
CA GLY A 265 3.61 -5.99 -19.40
C GLY A 265 4.07 -5.53 -18.02
N GLY A 266 5.16 -6.11 -17.49
CA GLY A 266 5.79 -5.65 -16.26
C GLY A 266 6.25 -4.18 -16.27
N ALA A 267 6.42 -3.57 -17.45
CA ALA A 267 6.74 -2.15 -17.58
C ALA A 267 5.54 -1.23 -17.28
N TYR A 268 4.32 -1.74 -17.31
CA TYR A 268 3.10 -0.94 -17.35
C TYR A 268 2.28 -0.94 -16.06
N PHE A 269 2.89 -1.31 -14.93
CA PHE A 269 2.30 -1.14 -13.60
C PHE A 269 3.40 -0.89 -12.55
N ASP A 270 3.07 -0.14 -11.50
CA ASP A 270 3.95 0.16 -10.37
C ASP A 270 3.56 -0.65 -9.12
N CYS A 271 2.29 -1.05 -9.09
CA CYS A 271 1.64 -1.69 -7.97
C CYS A 271 1.03 -3.02 -8.43
N ASP A 272 1.29 -4.07 -7.69
CA ASP A 272 0.59 -5.33 -7.87
C ASP A 272 -0.63 -5.35 -6.96
N ALA A 273 -1.83 -5.27 -7.57
CA ALA A 273 -3.09 -5.49 -6.88
C ALA A 273 -3.46 -6.96 -6.98
N TYR A 274 -3.86 -7.57 -5.86
CA TYR A 274 -4.22 -8.98 -5.82
C TYR A 274 -5.44 -9.21 -4.93
N HIS A 275 -6.18 -10.30 -5.21
CA HIS A 275 -7.32 -10.76 -4.42
C HIS A 275 -7.01 -12.12 -3.79
N GLN A 276 -7.35 -12.28 -2.52
CA GLN A 276 -7.24 -13.56 -1.83
C GLN A 276 -8.35 -13.70 -0.80
N TYR A 277 -9.27 -14.58 -1.06
CA TYR A 277 -10.28 -15.00 -0.09
C TYR A 277 -9.74 -16.17 0.73
N PRO A 278 -9.59 -16.01 2.05
CA PRO A 278 -8.94 -17.03 2.90
C PRO A 278 -9.67 -18.37 3.01
N LYS A 279 -10.91 -18.48 2.53
CA LYS A 279 -11.60 -19.75 2.34
C LYS A 279 -10.78 -20.71 1.45
N TYR A 280 -10.08 -20.17 0.46
CA TYR A 280 -9.22 -20.92 -0.43
C TYR A 280 -7.79 -21.03 0.13
N GLY A 281 -7.15 -22.18 -0.09
CA GLY A 281 -5.74 -22.37 0.23
C GLY A 281 -4.82 -21.49 -0.62
N THR A 282 -3.59 -21.33 -0.17
CA THR A 282 -2.51 -20.69 -0.94
C THR A 282 -1.21 -21.40 -0.72
N THR A 283 -0.30 -21.34 -1.69
CA THR A 283 1.04 -21.92 -1.60
C THR A 283 2.08 -20.82 -1.76
N ASP A 284 3.06 -20.82 -0.91
CA ASP A 284 4.26 -20.00 -1.03
C ASP A 284 5.14 -20.58 -2.15
N LEU A 285 5.25 -19.91 -3.27
CA LEU A 285 6.02 -20.37 -4.42
C LEU A 285 7.54 -20.42 -4.18
N GLU A 286 8.04 -19.68 -3.20
CA GLU A 286 9.47 -19.69 -2.86
C GLU A 286 9.85 -20.92 -2.03
N THR A 287 8.99 -21.35 -1.11
CA THR A 287 9.26 -22.46 -0.19
C THR A 287 8.52 -23.74 -0.52
N GLY A 288 7.46 -23.68 -1.31
CA GLY A 288 6.54 -24.79 -1.58
C GLY A 288 5.57 -25.09 -0.42
N GLU A 289 5.58 -24.30 0.66
CA GLU A 289 4.70 -24.49 1.82
C GLU A 289 3.26 -24.12 1.48
N SER A 290 2.31 -24.99 1.82
CA SER A 290 0.88 -24.78 1.58
C SER A 290 0.15 -24.37 2.85
N TYR A 291 -0.67 -23.33 2.77
CA TYR A 291 -1.46 -22.75 3.84
C TYR A 291 -2.94 -23.08 3.64
N ASN A 292 -3.45 -24.04 4.38
CA ASN A 292 -4.83 -24.54 4.22
C ASN A 292 -5.64 -24.49 5.54
N GLY A 293 -5.04 -24.07 6.66
CA GLY A 293 -5.70 -24.00 7.95
C GLY A 293 -6.89 -23.03 7.98
N ALA A 294 -7.79 -23.20 8.93
CA ALA A 294 -9.01 -22.38 9.13
C ALA A 294 -8.90 -21.45 10.34
N GLY A 295 -7.88 -21.53 11.17
CA GLY A 295 -7.67 -20.60 12.28
C GLY A 295 -7.25 -19.20 11.80
N SER A 296 -7.52 -18.19 12.61
CA SER A 296 -7.35 -16.77 12.22
C SER A 296 -5.94 -16.39 11.76
N ASP A 297 -4.87 -17.04 12.26
CA ASP A 297 -3.51 -16.84 11.77
C ASP A 297 -3.31 -17.41 10.36
N SER A 298 -3.78 -18.63 10.11
CA SER A 298 -3.72 -19.23 8.77
C SER A 298 -4.50 -18.41 7.77
N LEU A 299 -5.72 -17.98 8.13
CA LEU A 299 -6.55 -17.14 7.26
C LEU A 299 -5.87 -15.80 6.93
N ALA A 300 -5.25 -15.15 7.90
CA ALA A 300 -4.53 -13.89 7.67
C ALA A 300 -3.24 -14.10 6.86
N LYS A 301 -2.50 -15.18 7.13
CA LYS A 301 -1.29 -15.53 6.38
C LYS A 301 -1.59 -15.86 4.92
N LYS A 302 -2.67 -16.56 4.60
CA LYS A 302 -3.05 -16.85 3.20
C LYS A 302 -3.05 -15.58 2.34
N VAL A 303 -3.55 -14.45 2.87
CA VAL A 303 -3.59 -13.18 2.13
C VAL A 303 -2.17 -12.66 1.84
N VAL A 304 -1.29 -12.64 2.83
CA VAL A 304 0.07 -12.08 2.66
C VAL A 304 1.04 -13.06 2.00
N ILE A 305 0.79 -14.36 2.03
CA ILE A 305 1.57 -15.38 1.32
C ILE A 305 1.31 -15.33 -0.18
N LEU A 306 0.09 -15.06 -0.63
CA LEU A 306 -0.14 -14.82 -2.05
C LEU A 306 0.68 -13.62 -2.55
N LYS A 307 0.73 -12.51 -1.79
CA LYS A 307 1.64 -11.40 -2.09
C LYS A 307 3.10 -11.85 -2.23
N LYS A 308 3.57 -12.72 -1.31
CA LYS A 308 4.94 -13.25 -1.37
C LYS A 308 5.18 -14.03 -2.65
N SER A 309 4.21 -14.85 -3.07
CA SER A 309 4.26 -15.61 -4.32
C SER A 309 4.23 -14.70 -5.57
N HIS A 310 3.42 -13.65 -5.57
CA HIS A 310 3.44 -12.62 -6.62
C HIS A 310 4.80 -11.93 -6.69
N HIS A 311 5.36 -11.53 -5.54
CA HIS A 311 6.68 -10.89 -5.49
C HIS A 311 7.79 -11.83 -5.99
N TYR A 312 7.71 -13.12 -5.70
CA TYR A 312 8.62 -14.13 -6.25
C TYR A 312 8.60 -14.14 -7.79
N ILE A 313 7.40 -14.11 -8.40
CA ILE A 313 7.25 -14.00 -9.86
C ILE A 313 7.86 -12.67 -10.37
N ILE A 314 7.52 -11.55 -9.77
CA ILE A 314 8.00 -10.22 -10.17
C ILE A 314 9.54 -10.15 -10.13
N LYS A 315 10.16 -10.69 -9.08
CA LYS A 315 11.63 -10.77 -8.94
C LYS A 315 12.29 -11.62 -10.02
N LYS A 316 11.66 -12.70 -10.46
CA LYS A 316 12.15 -13.55 -11.56
C LYS A 316 12.43 -12.74 -12.83
N TYR A 317 11.70 -11.65 -13.03
CA TYR A 317 11.87 -10.72 -14.16
C TYR A 317 12.74 -9.50 -13.86
N GLY A 318 13.42 -9.48 -12.71
CA GLY A 318 14.46 -8.51 -12.36
C GLY A 318 13.94 -7.26 -11.62
N PHE A 319 12.69 -7.21 -11.22
CA PHE A 319 12.18 -6.13 -10.37
C PHE A 319 12.68 -6.30 -8.92
N GLY A 320 12.96 -5.17 -8.26
CA GLY A 320 13.62 -5.16 -6.97
C GLY A 320 15.16 -5.38 -7.02
N SER A 321 15.72 -5.55 -8.23
CA SER A 321 17.17 -5.68 -8.44
C SER A 321 17.66 -4.84 -9.62
N LYS A 322 17.31 -5.21 -10.84
CA LYS A 322 17.64 -4.47 -12.08
C LYS A 322 16.69 -3.30 -12.32
N TYR A 323 15.43 -3.45 -11.95
CA TYR A 323 14.36 -2.47 -12.11
C TYR A 323 13.79 -2.11 -10.74
N PRO A 324 13.13 -0.94 -10.58
CA PRO A 324 12.45 -0.56 -9.35
C PRO A 324 11.50 -1.67 -8.88
N ASP A 325 11.45 -1.91 -7.57
CA ASP A 325 10.50 -2.86 -6.99
C ASP A 325 9.07 -2.33 -7.10
N LYS A 326 8.10 -3.23 -6.99
CA LYS A 326 6.68 -2.89 -7.03
C LYS A 326 6.11 -2.88 -5.63
N ILE A 327 5.15 -2.00 -5.37
CA ILE A 327 4.35 -2.06 -4.14
C ILE A 327 3.21 -3.07 -4.31
N PHE A 328 2.63 -3.46 -3.18
CA PHE A 328 1.55 -4.47 -3.13
C PHE A 328 0.35 -3.93 -2.37
N VAL A 329 -0.82 -4.15 -2.95
CA VAL A 329 -2.11 -3.88 -2.31
C VAL A 329 -3.02 -5.08 -2.48
N ASN A 330 -3.70 -5.47 -1.41
CA ASN A 330 -4.79 -6.43 -1.51
C ASN A 330 -6.09 -5.62 -1.67
N THR A 331 -6.66 -5.63 -2.86
CA THR A 331 -7.81 -4.80 -3.18
C THR A 331 -9.14 -5.49 -2.91
N GLU A 332 -9.12 -6.80 -2.59
CA GLU A 332 -10.32 -7.53 -2.17
C GLU A 332 -9.97 -8.77 -1.35
N THR A 333 -10.55 -8.87 -0.15
CA THR A 333 -10.52 -10.03 0.73
C THR A 333 -11.70 -10.02 1.68
N GLY A 334 -12.01 -11.16 2.31
CA GLY A 334 -13.10 -11.22 3.27
C GLY A 334 -13.17 -12.55 4.01
N VAL A 335 -13.64 -12.47 5.25
CA VAL A 335 -14.05 -13.61 6.07
C VAL A 335 -15.46 -13.32 6.60
N THR A 336 -16.35 -14.29 6.53
CA THR A 336 -17.75 -14.15 6.92
C THR A 336 -17.93 -14.12 8.43
N SER A 337 -18.93 -13.39 8.92
CA SER A 337 -19.33 -13.41 10.35
C SER A 337 -20.17 -14.65 10.73
N LYS A 338 -20.60 -15.43 9.75
CA LYS A 338 -21.19 -16.76 9.92
C LYS A 338 -20.24 -17.80 9.34
N LYS A 339 -20.16 -18.99 9.94
CA LYS A 339 -19.33 -20.08 9.42
C LYS A 339 -19.85 -20.58 8.06
N VAL A 340 -18.93 -20.70 7.10
CA VAL A 340 -19.13 -21.33 5.80
C VAL A 340 -17.97 -22.30 5.58
N ASP A 341 -18.25 -23.58 5.40
CA ASP A 341 -17.23 -24.63 5.22
C ASP A 341 -16.13 -24.63 6.30
N ASN A 342 -16.51 -24.49 7.56
CA ASN A 342 -15.63 -24.39 8.73
C ASN A 342 -14.80 -23.10 8.83
N VAL A 343 -14.93 -22.14 7.93
CA VAL A 343 -14.26 -20.83 7.96
C VAL A 343 -15.25 -19.75 8.35
N GLY A 344 -14.84 -18.83 9.23
CA GLY A 344 -15.64 -17.69 9.64
C GLY A 344 -16.31 -17.86 11.01
N GLY A 345 -17.17 -16.90 11.33
CA GLY A 345 -17.72 -16.69 12.65
C GLY A 345 -17.17 -15.41 13.29
N ASP A 346 -17.90 -14.82 14.23
CA ASP A 346 -17.57 -13.50 14.79
C ASP A 346 -16.20 -13.45 15.47
N LEU A 347 -15.83 -14.47 16.26
CA LEU A 347 -14.54 -14.53 16.94
C LEU A 347 -13.38 -14.63 15.95
N GLU A 348 -13.47 -15.59 15.02
CA GLU A 348 -12.44 -15.85 14.02
C GLU A 348 -12.25 -14.64 13.10
N ARG A 349 -13.34 -14.06 12.59
CA ARG A 349 -13.32 -12.86 11.76
C ARG A 349 -12.72 -11.66 12.47
N ARG A 350 -13.05 -11.43 13.75
CA ARG A 350 -12.45 -10.36 14.56
C ARG A 350 -10.94 -10.53 14.68
N ASN A 351 -10.51 -11.73 15.06
CA ASN A 351 -9.10 -12.04 15.23
C ASN A 351 -8.35 -11.99 13.91
N TRP A 352 -8.96 -12.49 12.82
CA TRP A 352 -8.43 -12.37 11.48
C TRP A 352 -8.21 -10.92 11.06
N ILE A 353 -9.16 -9.99 11.27
CA ILE A 353 -9.00 -8.57 10.94
C ILE A 353 -7.79 -7.95 11.65
N LEU A 354 -7.65 -8.20 12.95
CA LEU A 354 -6.54 -7.69 13.75
C LEU A 354 -5.19 -8.25 13.28
N LYS A 355 -5.12 -9.56 13.10
CA LYS A 355 -3.91 -10.26 12.67
C LYS A 355 -3.53 -9.93 11.23
N LEU A 356 -4.51 -9.83 10.32
CA LEU A 356 -4.28 -9.44 8.93
C LEU A 356 -3.64 -8.06 8.83
N ALA A 357 -4.11 -7.08 9.60
CA ALA A 357 -3.52 -5.75 9.62
C ALA A 357 -2.05 -5.77 10.11
N LEU A 358 -1.74 -6.59 11.12
CA LEU A 358 -0.38 -6.77 11.63
C LEU A 358 0.52 -7.49 10.61
N TYR A 359 0.06 -8.59 10.02
CA TYR A 359 0.78 -9.30 8.97
C TYR A 359 0.95 -8.45 7.69
N ALA A 360 -0.02 -7.60 7.35
CA ALA A 360 0.13 -6.69 6.22
C ALA A 360 1.35 -5.77 6.38
N ILE A 361 1.57 -5.26 7.59
CA ILE A 361 2.75 -4.43 7.88
C ILE A 361 4.03 -5.29 7.88
N GLU A 362 4.02 -6.50 8.45
CA GLU A 362 5.16 -7.42 8.45
C GLU A 362 5.59 -7.80 7.03
N TYR A 363 4.63 -8.02 6.13
CA TYR A 363 4.86 -8.44 4.75
C TYR A 363 4.88 -7.29 3.74
N ASP A 364 4.78 -6.05 4.20
CA ASP A 364 4.78 -4.83 3.38
C ASP A 364 3.66 -4.79 2.33
N VAL A 365 2.44 -5.11 2.72
CA VAL A 365 1.23 -4.88 1.93
C VAL A 365 0.66 -3.53 2.29
N LYS A 366 0.71 -2.56 1.38
CA LYS A 366 0.40 -1.14 1.68
C LYS A 366 -1.06 -0.89 2.01
N GLN A 367 -1.96 -1.63 1.37
CA GLN A 367 -3.40 -1.51 1.64
C GLN A 367 -4.06 -2.89 1.64
N ILE A 368 -5.03 -3.06 2.53
CA ILE A 368 -5.93 -4.22 2.57
C ILE A 368 -7.36 -3.69 2.48
N HIS A 369 -8.10 -4.12 1.48
CA HIS A 369 -9.51 -3.77 1.32
C HIS A 369 -10.41 -4.95 1.65
N ILE A 370 -11.15 -4.83 2.75
CA ILE A 370 -12.07 -5.88 3.21
C ILE A 370 -13.42 -5.70 2.54
N LEU A 371 -13.87 -6.69 1.83
CA LEU A 371 -15.22 -6.83 1.35
C LEU A 371 -16.10 -7.24 2.54
N ASN A 372 -17.18 -6.59 2.89
CA ASN A 372 -17.83 -5.41 2.36
C ASN A 372 -18.14 -4.43 3.50
N LEU A 373 -18.70 -3.25 3.21
CA LEU A 373 -19.16 -2.32 4.26
C LEU A 373 -20.45 -2.85 4.93
N VAL A 374 -21.38 -3.37 4.16
CA VAL A 374 -22.62 -4.01 4.63
C VAL A 374 -22.76 -5.41 4.02
N ASP A 375 -23.61 -6.24 4.63
CA ASP A 375 -23.92 -7.55 4.06
C ASP A 375 -24.60 -7.42 2.70
N ASP A 376 -24.37 -8.40 1.84
CA ASP A 376 -24.96 -8.48 0.51
C ASP A 376 -25.51 -9.88 0.26
N ASN A 377 -26.82 -10.01 0.05
CA ASN A 377 -27.49 -11.28 -0.20
C ASN A 377 -27.18 -11.88 -1.59
N GLY A 378 -26.65 -11.10 -2.52
CA GLY A 378 -26.26 -11.54 -3.87
C GLY A 378 -24.87 -12.17 -3.94
N PHE A 379 -24.09 -12.16 -2.86
CA PHE A 379 -22.67 -12.50 -2.88
C PHE A 379 -22.36 -13.98 -2.56
N GLY A 380 -23.26 -14.91 -2.89
CA GLY A 380 -23.07 -16.35 -2.68
C GLY A 380 -22.72 -16.69 -1.22
N ASP A 381 -21.62 -17.41 -1.01
CA ASP A 381 -21.13 -17.80 0.32
C ASP A 381 -20.69 -16.62 1.20
N TYR A 382 -20.49 -15.44 0.61
CA TYR A 382 -19.98 -14.25 1.30
C TYR A 382 -21.05 -13.25 1.72
N THR A 383 -22.31 -13.70 1.89
CA THR A 383 -23.45 -12.84 2.24
C THR A 383 -23.29 -12.10 3.57
N SER A 384 -22.45 -12.59 4.50
CA SER A 384 -22.26 -12.01 5.84
C SER A 384 -20.87 -11.39 6.07
N VAL A 385 -20.22 -10.86 5.03
CA VAL A 385 -18.89 -10.22 5.11
C VAL A 385 -18.93 -8.77 5.59
N GLY A 386 -20.08 -8.11 5.58
CA GLY A 386 -20.22 -6.70 5.92
C GLY A 386 -19.82 -6.35 7.36
N ALA A 387 -19.39 -5.11 7.56
CA ALA A 387 -19.18 -4.52 8.88
C ALA A 387 -20.51 -4.32 9.61
N PHE A 388 -21.55 -4.00 8.86
CA PHE A 388 -22.94 -3.83 9.28
C PHE A 388 -23.83 -4.81 8.52
N SER A 389 -25.03 -5.06 9.04
CA SER A 389 -25.98 -5.97 8.38
C SER A 389 -26.69 -5.29 7.19
N SER A 390 -26.99 -4.00 7.27
CA SER A 390 -27.54 -3.20 6.19
C SER A 390 -27.22 -1.72 6.38
N PHE A 391 -27.41 -0.90 5.33
CA PHE A 391 -27.30 0.56 5.42
C PHE A 391 -28.38 1.18 6.32
N ASP A 392 -29.57 0.61 6.40
CA ASP A 392 -30.68 1.14 7.21
C ASP A 392 -30.46 0.94 8.70
N GLU A 393 -29.78 -0.15 9.09
CA GLU A 393 -29.47 -0.47 10.48
C GLU A 393 -28.06 -0.05 10.91
N ALA A 394 -27.25 0.44 9.98
CA ALA A 394 -25.83 0.71 10.17
C ALA A 394 -25.55 1.67 11.33
N TYR A 395 -26.38 2.70 11.51
CA TYR A 395 -26.23 3.63 12.65
C TYR A 395 -26.52 2.99 14.01
N LYS A 396 -27.13 1.81 14.05
CA LYS A 396 -27.59 1.18 15.28
C LYS A 396 -26.63 0.12 15.80
N LYS A 397 -25.90 -0.62 14.93
CA LYS A 397 -25.11 -1.76 15.39
C LYS A 397 -23.97 -2.16 14.46
N LEU A 398 -22.75 -1.73 14.79
CA LEU A 398 -21.53 -2.32 14.25
C LEU A 398 -21.40 -3.77 14.76
N LYS A 399 -21.16 -4.74 13.86
CA LYS A 399 -20.94 -6.14 14.25
C LYS A 399 -19.73 -6.27 15.16
N ASP A 400 -19.82 -7.12 16.18
CA ASP A 400 -18.73 -7.34 17.15
C ASP A 400 -17.44 -7.79 16.47
N SER A 401 -17.54 -8.65 15.46
CA SER A 401 -16.42 -9.08 14.62
C SER A 401 -15.70 -7.92 13.89
N SER A 402 -16.32 -6.78 13.79
CA SER A 402 -15.77 -5.60 13.10
C SER A 402 -15.19 -4.52 14.03
N LYS A 403 -15.47 -4.61 15.34
CA LYS A 403 -15.01 -3.59 16.32
C LYS A 403 -13.49 -3.51 16.46
N GLY A 404 -12.76 -4.60 16.17
CA GLY A 404 -11.29 -4.60 16.19
C GLY A 404 -10.66 -3.52 15.31
N ARG A 405 -11.29 -3.12 14.19
CA ARG A 405 -10.82 -2.04 13.33
C ARG A 405 -10.77 -0.68 14.03
N LEU A 406 -11.70 -0.43 14.96
CA LEU A 406 -11.71 0.81 15.74
C LEU A 406 -10.47 0.94 16.61
N LEU A 407 -9.96 -0.18 17.15
CA LEU A 407 -8.69 -0.19 17.88
C LEU A 407 -7.53 0.16 16.94
N LEU A 408 -7.45 -0.48 15.76
CA LEU A 408 -6.39 -0.22 14.79
C LEU A 408 -6.37 1.25 14.35
N LYS A 409 -7.55 1.86 14.16
CA LYS A 409 -7.69 3.30 13.89
C LYS A 409 -7.29 4.14 15.09
N LYS A 410 -7.72 3.78 16.31
CA LYS A 410 -7.39 4.50 17.54
C LYS A 410 -5.89 4.61 17.77
N ILE A 411 -5.14 3.53 17.54
CA ILE A 411 -3.68 3.52 17.69
C ILE A 411 -2.94 4.06 16.46
N ASN A 412 -3.67 4.50 15.43
CA ASN A 412 -3.09 4.99 14.16
C ASN A 412 -2.10 3.99 13.54
N LEU A 413 -2.51 2.71 13.45
CA LEU A 413 -1.64 1.61 13.05
C LEU A 413 -0.89 1.89 11.73
N GLY A 414 -1.52 2.59 10.78
CA GLY A 414 -0.92 2.97 9.49
C GLY A 414 0.35 3.82 9.58
N LYS A 415 0.63 4.43 10.74
CA LYS A 415 1.83 5.23 10.98
C LYS A 415 3.04 4.44 11.45
N TYR A 416 2.90 3.13 11.59
CA TYR A 416 3.94 2.23 12.06
C TYR A 416 4.46 1.34 10.92
N ILE A 417 5.68 0.89 11.07
CA ILE A 417 6.33 -0.09 10.19
C ILE A 417 6.79 -1.30 11.02
N PHE A 418 7.06 -2.39 10.34
CA PHE A 418 7.57 -3.61 10.95
C PHE A 418 8.97 -3.42 11.54
N GLU A 419 9.17 -3.85 12.78
CA GLU A 419 10.46 -3.84 13.47
C GLU A 419 10.96 -5.28 13.64
N LYS A 420 11.78 -5.73 12.69
CA LYS A 420 12.19 -7.12 12.55
C LYS A 420 12.96 -7.64 13.75
N GLU A 421 14.03 -6.96 14.15
CA GLU A 421 14.92 -7.44 15.23
C GLU A 421 14.19 -7.58 16.57
N LYS A 422 13.37 -6.59 16.92
CA LYS A 422 12.56 -6.65 18.14
C LYS A 422 11.48 -7.73 18.06
N THR A 423 10.90 -7.97 16.88
CA THR A 423 9.91 -9.03 16.68
C THR A 423 10.55 -10.42 16.86
N GLU A 424 11.72 -10.65 16.28
CA GLU A 424 12.44 -11.92 16.43
C GLU A 424 12.82 -12.15 17.89
N LYS A 425 13.33 -11.12 18.59
CA LYS A 425 13.64 -11.17 20.03
C LYS A 425 12.38 -11.46 20.87
N LEU A 426 11.25 -10.79 20.56
CA LEU A 426 9.96 -11.04 21.22
C LEU A 426 9.55 -12.50 21.06
N ARG A 427 9.50 -12.99 19.82
CA ARG A 427 9.07 -14.37 19.50
C ARG A 427 9.96 -15.41 20.18
N GLY A 428 11.27 -15.15 20.30
CA GLY A 428 12.21 -16.03 21.01
C GLY A 428 12.00 -16.12 22.52
N LYS A 429 11.29 -15.19 23.13
CA LYS A 429 10.99 -15.14 24.58
C LYS A 429 9.58 -15.63 24.92
N LEU A 430 8.67 -15.67 23.95
CA LEU A 430 7.30 -16.08 24.15
C LEU A 430 7.19 -17.62 24.31
N PRO A 431 6.26 -18.12 25.14
CA PRO A 431 6.03 -19.54 25.30
C PRO A 431 5.50 -20.17 24.00
N SER A 432 5.64 -21.50 23.90
CA SER A 432 5.15 -22.26 22.73
C SER A 432 3.65 -21.99 22.47
N GLY A 433 3.30 -21.80 21.21
CA GLY A 433 1.95 -21.47 20.77
C GLY A 433 1.53 -20.03 21.00
N VAL A 434 2.43 -19.14 21.45
CA VAL A 434 2.22 -17.70 21.51
C VAL A 434 3.16 -17.02 20.53
N THR A 435 2.67 -15.97 19.87
CA THR A 435 3.46 -15.18 18.90
C THR A 435 3.17 -13.70 19.08
N GLY A 436 3.97 -12.87 18.40
CA GLY A 436 3.78 -11.43 18.45
C GLY A 436 4.51 -10.70 17.34
N ILE A 437 4.21 -9.43 17.20
CA ILE A 437 4.82 -8.50 16.25
C ILE A 437 5.16 -7.22 16.99
N VAL A 438 6.32 -6.65 16.71
CA VAL A 438 6.72 -5.32 17.17
C VAL A 438 6.69 -4.37 15.99
N LEU A 439 6.04 -3.25 16.19
CA LEU A 439 5.95 -2.16 15.24
C LEU A 439 6.67 -0.94 15.76
N LYS A 440 7.35 -0.20 14.86
CA LYS A 440 8.04 1.06 15.15
C LYS A 440 7.37 2.20 14.42
N ARG A 441 7.18 3.33 15.11
CA ARG A 441 6.62 4.52 14.49
C ARG A 441 7.55 5.08 13.42
N LYS A 442 7.03 5.31 12.24
CA LYS A 442 7.73 5.91 11.10
C LYS A 442 7.28 7.34 10.84
N PHE A 443 5.98 7.58 10.88
CA PHE A 443 5.42 8.87 10.53
C PHE A 443 5.26 9.77 11.76
N PRO A 444 5.62 11.07 11.67
CA PRO A 444 5.59 11.98 12.80
C PRO A 444 4.16 12.15 13.35
N LYS A 445 4.09 12.58 14.60
CA LYS A 445 2.84 12.98 15.24
C LYS A 445 2.27 14.21 14.52
N VAL A 446 0.97 14.19 14.27
CA VAL A 446 0.21 15.36 13.84
C VAL A 446 -0.35 16.07 15.08
N GLU A 447 -0.53 17.38 14.99
CA GLU A 447 -1.16 18.17 16.06
C GLU A 447 -2.53 17.57 16.44
N ASN A 448 -2.80 17.49 17.74
CA ASN A 448 -4.01 16.90 18.34
C ASN A 448 -4.17 15.36 18.15
N GLU A 449 -3.15 14.66 17.70
CA GLU A 449 -3.15 13.21 17.62
C GLU A 449 -2.76 12.57 18.95
N THR A 450 -3.51 11.54 19.40
CA THR A 450 -3.10 10.71 20.54
C THR A 450 -1.83 9.94 20.19
N HIS A 451 -0.81 10.08 21.02
CA HIS A 451 0.47 9.40 20.85
C HIS A 451 0.52 8.13 21.71
N TYR A 452 0.65 6.98 21.04
CA TYR A 452 0.76 5.67 21.69
C TYR A 452 2.21 5.15 21.76
N GLY A 453 3.22 6.04 21.74
CA GLY A 453 4.64 5.71 21.85
C GLY A 453 5.31 5.39 20.50
N ASP A 454 6.63 5.16 20.58
CA ASP A 454 7.45 4.84 19.41
C ASP A 454 7.32 3.38 18.97
N TYR A 455 6.95 2.51 19.89
CA TYR A 455 6.78 1.08 19.66
C TYR A 455 5.40 0.59 20.10
N ILE A 456 4.88 -0.36 19.34
CA ILE A 456 3.70 -1.17 19.69
C ILE A 456 4.14 -2.63 19.68
N TYR A 457 3.88 -3.35 20.78
CA TYR A 457 4.01 -4.80 20.86
C TYR A 457 2.62 -5.38 20.79
N SER A 458 2.36 -6.26 19.82
CA SER A 458 1.12 -7.01 19.76
C SER A 458 1.41 -8.49 19.97
N ILE A 459 0.66 -9.13 20.88
CA ILE A 459 0.91 -10.52 21.31
C ILE A 459 -0.40 -11.28 21.32
N TRP A 460 -0.38 -12.52 20.83
CA TRP A 460 -1.55 -13.37 20.80
C TRP A 460 -1.19 -14.87 20.77
N ARG A 461 -2.14 -15.73 21.13
CA ARG A 461 -2.03 -17.16 20.93
C ARG A 461 -2.23 -17.50 19.46
N TYR A 462 -1.30 -18.26 18.90
CA TYR A 462 -1.29 -18.62 17.48
C TYR A 462 -2.38 -19.67 17.17
N CYS A 463 -3.17 -19.45 16.12
CA CYS A 463 -4.28 -20.31 15.69
C CYS A 463 -4.11 -20.69 14.21
N GLU A 464 -3.65 -21.92 13.96
CA GLU A 464 -3.41 -22.44 12.61
C GLU A 464 -4.65 -23.15 12.05
N LYS A 465 -5.14 -24.18 12.77
CA LYS A 465 -6.19 -25.07 12.27
C LYS A 465 -7.59 -24.55 12.57
N GLU A 466 -7.79 -24.04 13.76
CA GLU A 466 -9.06 -23.54 14.25
C GLU A 466 -8.86 -22.46 15.30
N GLU A 467 -9.88 -21.70 15.57
CA GLU A 467 -9.87 -20.70 16.62
C GLU A 467 -9.97 -21.35 18.00
N THR A 468 -9.16 -20.87 18.96
CA THR A 468 -9.15 -21.42 20.31
C THR A 468 -9.61 -20.37 21.33
N SER A 469 -10.35 -20.80 22.35
CA SER A 469 -10.81 -19.95 23.46
C SER A 469 -9.87 -19.94 24.67
N GLY A 470 -8.82 -20.77 24.67
CA GLY A 470 -7.89 -20.87 25.80
C GLY A 470 -6.97 -19.67 25.94
N GLU A 471 -6.56 -19.36 27.16
CA GLU A 471 -5.60 -18.32 27.50
C GLU A 471 -4.26 -18.93 27.91
N VAL A 472 -3.16 -18.19 27.67
CA VAL A 472 -1.80 -18.51 28.12
C VAL A 472 -1.31 -17.30 28.91
N GLU A 473 -0.76 -17.52 30.09
CA GLU A 473 -0.15 -16.48 30.91
C GLU A 473 1.28 -16.24 30.44
N ILE A 474 1.67 -14.96 30.28
CA ILE A 474 3.03 -14.54 29.92
C ILE A 474 3.52 -13.52 30.95
N ASP A 475 4.78 -13.64 31.35
CA ASP A 475 5.47 -12.65 32.19
C ASP A 475 6.05 -11.54 31.30
N LEU A 476 5.59 -10.32 31.46
CA LEU A 476 6.11 -9.15 30.73
C LEU A 476 7.55 -8.80 31.14
N GLY A 477 8.00 -9.23 32.32
CA GLY A 477 9.39 -9.06 32.77
C GLY A 477 10.42 -9.69 31.82
N ASP A 478 10.04 -10.78 31.17
CA ASP A 478 10.85 -11.45 30.17
C ASP A 478 11.02 -10.64 28.88
N LEU A 479 10.15 -9.66 28.61
CA LEU A 479 10.15 -8.92 27.35
C LEU A 479 11.11 -7.73 27.30
N ASP A 480 11.84 -7.43 28.40
CA ASP A 480 12.76 -6.28 28.52
C ASP A 480 12.10 -4.93 28.18
N LEU A 481 10.87 -4.72 28.60
CA LEU A 481 10.19 -3.45 28.41
C LEU A 481 10.85 -2.36 29.27
N VAL A 482 11.09 -1.19 28.68
CA VAL A 482 11.80 -0.08 29.36
C VAL A 482 10.90 0.59 30.40
N ILE A 483 9.61 0.75 30.07
CA ILE A 483 8.61 1.43 30.91
C ILE A 483 7.35 0.58 31.05
N ASP A 484 6.53 0.91 32.04
CA ASP A 484 5.22 0.29 32.22
C ASP A 484 4.31 0.60 31.04
N PRO A 485 3.83 -0.43 30.30
CA PRO A 485 3.01 -0.22 29.12
C PRO A 485 1.55 0.09 29.46
N LEU A 486 0.85 0.67 28.51
CA LEU A 486 -0.59 0.72 28.46
C LEU A 486 -1.07 -0.50 27.67
N LEU A 487 -1.83 -1.39 28.32
CA LEU A 487 -2.47 -2.55 27.68
C LEU A 487 -3.78 -2.10 27.06
N LEU A 488 -3.95 -2.38 25.77
CA LEU A 488 -5.22 -2.18 25.05
C LEU A 488 -5.78 -3.53 24.61
N ASP A 489 -7.07 -3.70 24.84
CA ASP A 489 -7.84 -4.81 24.28
C ASP A 489 -8.57 -4.41 22.97
N TRP A 490 -9.18 -5.39 22.32
CA TRP A 490 -9.89 -5.18 21.06
C TRP A 490 -11.16 -4.28 21.19
N LEU A 491 -11.67 -4.08 22.41
CA LEU A 491 -12.76 -3.15 22.72
C LEU A 491 -12.24 -1.73 23.02
N GLN A 492 -10.94 -1.51 22.89
CA GLN A 492 -10.26 -0.24 23.17
C GLN A 492 -10.22 0.13 24.67
N ASN A 493 -10.45 -0.85 25.56
CA ASN A 493 -10.22 -0.63 26.98
C ASN A 493 -8.72 -0.47 27.21
N GLU A 494 -8.36 0.51 28.04
CA GLU A 494 -6.98 0.87 28.38
C GLU A 494 -6.73 0.55 29.86
N LYS A 495 -5.63 -0.13 30.12
CA LYS A 495 -5.17 -0.45 31.47
C LYS A 495 -3.68 -0.26 31.58
N LYS A 496 -3.23 0.65 32.47
CA LYS A 496 -1.82 0.72 32.82
C LYS A 496 -1.43 -0.51 33.61
N ILE A 497 -0.37 -1.19 33.20
CA ILE A 497 0.15 -2.39 33.85
C ILE A 497 1.65 -2.28 34.10
N SER A 498 2.18 -3.01 35.10
CA SER A 498 3.61 -3.06 35.31
C SER A 498 4.29 -3.79 34.15
N LYS A 499 5.49 -3.36 33.79
CA LYS A 499 6.35 -4.04 32.82
C LYS A 499 6.85 -5.41 33.28
N SER A 500 6.61 -5.78 34.52
CA SER A 500 6.87 -7.11 35.13
C SER A 500 5.58 -7.81 35.56
N ALA A 501 4.43 -7.47 34.96
CA ALA A 501 3.16 -8.11 35.28
C ALA A 501 2.96 -9.39 34.47
N ASP A 502 2.26 -10.35 35.06
CA ASP A 502 1.69 -11.49 34.32
C ASP A 502 0.46 -11.02 33.54
N VAL A 503 0.37 -11.39 32.28
CA VAL A 503 -0.74 -11.04 31.38
C VAL A 503 -1.30 -12.29 30.70
N LYS A 504 -2.62 -12.41 30.69
CA LYS A 504 -3.30 -13.48 29.96
C LYS A 504 -3.47 -13.12 28.49
N VAL A 505 -3.05 -14.02 27.63
CA VAL A 505 -3.08 -13.87 26.16
C VAL A 505 -3.95 -14.95 25.56
N SER A 506 -4.95 -14.55 24.82
CA SER A 506 -5.86 -15.42 24.05
C SER A 506 -5.51 -15.41 22.55
N SER A 507 -6.35 -16.02 21.74
CA SER A 507 -6.27 -15.91 20.28
C SER A 507 -6.53 -14.50 19.75
N THR A 508 -7.16 -13.64 20.54
CA THR A 508 -7.34 -12.21 20.20
C THR A 508 -6.09 -11.43 20.58
N PRO A 509 -5.47 -10.70 19.64
CA PRO A 509 -4.31 -9.88 19.94
C PRO A 509 -4.55 -8.83 21.02
N ILE A 510 -3.63 -8.75 21.97
CA ILE A 510 -3.47 -7.61 22.88
C ILE A 510 -2.42 -6.66 22.35
N PHE A 511 -2.49 -5.38 22.73
CA PHE A 511 -1.55 -4.37 22.30
C PHE A 511 -0.94 -3.68 23.53
N LEU A 512 0.39 -3.69 23.62
CA LEU A 512 1.16 -2.95 24.59
C LEU A 512 1.70 -1.70 23.90
N VAL A 513 1.27 -0.53 24.37
CA VAL A 513 1.59 0.78 23.79
C VAL A 513 2.13 1.73 24.84
N GLY A 514 2.50 2.95 24.44
CA GLY A 514 3.14 3.92 25.32
C GLY A 514 4.64 3.67 25.50
N LEU A 515 5.22 2.75 24.69
CA LEU A 515 6.61 2.35 24.76
C LEU A 515 7.44 3.31 23.91
N GLU A 516 8.29 4.10 24.56
CA GLU A 516 9.24 4.95 23.87
C GLU A 516 10.50 4.18 23.52
N SER A 517 11.20 4.59 22.45
CA SER A 517 12.57 4.18 22.26
C SER A 517 13.32 4.51 23.54
N SER A 518 14.15 3.61 24.06
CA SER A 518 15.17 3.97 25.07
C SER A 518 15.94 5.13 24.46
N GLY A 519 15.50 6.35 24.79
CA GLY A 519 15.85 7.55 24.06
C GLY A 519 17.37 7.60 23.90
N THR A 520 17.83 8.05 22.75
CA THR A 520 19.07 8.81 22.72
C THR A 520 18.99 9.69 23.96
N SER A 521 19.70 9.27 25.01
CA SER A 521 19.59 9.88 26.34
C SER A 521 19.71 11.37 26.11
N GLY A 522 19.02 12.22 26.91
CA GLY A 522 19.16 13.67 26.81
C GLY A 522 20.61 14.14 26.68
N PHE A 523 21.56 13.26 26.99
CA PHE A 523 22.99 13.36 26.76
C PHE A 523 23.40 13.34 25.27
N VAL A 524 22.76 12.54 24.38
CA VAL A 524 23.07 12.57 22.92
C VAL A 524 22.45 13.81 22.27
N ILE A 525 21.22 14.18 22.65
CA ILE A 525 20.61 15.47 22.22
C ILE A 525 21.46 16.63 22.75
N PHE A 526 21.93 16.57 24.01
CA PHE A 526 22.86 17.54 24.56
C PHE A 526 24.18 17.59 23.77
N LEU A 527 24.78 16.45 23.40
CA LEU A 527 26.00 16.38 22.58
C LEU A 527 25.77 16.91 21.16
N GLU A 528 24.63 16.65 20.53
CA GLU A 528 24.28 17.22 19.21
C GLU A 528 24.10 18.73 19.30
N VAL A 529 23.38 19.25 20.29
CA VAL A 529 23.22 20.68 20.52
C VAL A 529 24.55 21.35 20.85
N VAL A 530 25.38 20.76 21.70
CA VAL A 530 26.73 21.24 21.99
C VAL A 530 27.62 21.20 20.74
N GLY A 531 27.52 20.15 19.93
CA GLY A 531 28.24 20.04 18.65
C GLY A 531 27.85 21.14 17.65
N ILE A 532 26.57 21.46 17.53
CA ILE A 532 26.07 22.56 16.69
C ILE A 532 26.57 23.93 17.22
N ILE A 533 26.52 24.16 18.53
CA ILE A 533 27.01 25.39 19.15
C ILE A 533 28.53 25.54 18.90
N LEU A 534 29.30 24.48 19.08
CA LEU A 534 30.73 24.48 18.81
C LEU A 534 31.03 24.76 17.33
N LEU A 535 30.26 24.19 16.41
CA LEU A 535 30.38 24.46 14.97
C LEU A 535 30.11 25.93 14.65
N ILE A 536 29.07 26.54 15.22
CA ILE A 536 28.74 27.95 15.06
C ILE A 536 29.88 28.84 15.62
N LEU A 537 30.44 28.50 16.78
CA LEU A 537 31.58 29.21 17.36
C LEU A 537 32.82 29.12 16.49
N VAL A 538 33.13 27.92 15.94
CA VAL A 538 34.24 27.74 15.00
C VAL A 538 34.03 28.57 13.72
N LEU A 539 32.83 28.57 13.17
CA LEU A 539 32.50 29.39 11.99
C LEU A 539 32.62 30.88 12.27
N ALA A 540 32.19 31.33 13.45
CA ALA A 540 32.34 32.73 13.90
C ALA A 540 33.81 33.12 14.05
N VAL A 541 34.65 32.25 14.67
CA VAL A 541 36.08 32.47 14.82
C VAL A 541 36.79 32.49 13.45
N VAL A 542 36.44 31.58 12.55
CA VAL A 542 36.95 31.56 11.16
C VAL A 542 36.52 32.82 10.42
N GLY A 543 35.27 33.23 10.56
CA GLY A 543 34.73 34.48 10.01
C GLY A 543 35.49 35.70 10.49
N LEU A 544 35.72 35.82 11.82
CA LEU A 544 36.51 36.88 12.45
C LEU A 544 38.00 36.86 12.00
N TYR A 545 38.58 35.66 11.83
CA TYR A 545 39.94 35.51 11.33
C TYR A 545 40.04 35.93 9.87
N CYS A 546 39.11 35.54 9.03
CA CYS A 546 39.03 35.96 7.63
C CYS A 546 38.79 37.47 7.54
N TYR A 547 37.90 38.00 8.33
CA TYR A 547 37.64 39.45 8.45
C TYR A 547 38.91 40.22 8.80
N LYS A 548 39.63 39.83 9.88
CA LYS A 548 40.91 40.47 10.28
C LYS A 548 41.98 40.36 9.21
N ARG A 549 42.06 39.24 8.48
CA ARG A 549 43.13 38.96 7.53
C ARG A 549 42.90 39.57 6.16
N PHE A 550 41.66 39.63 5.70
CA PHE A 550 41.34 40.05 4.33
C PHE A 550 40.63 41.41 4.24
N VAL A 551 39.84 41.80 5.22
CA VAL A 551 39.08 43.04 5.18
C VAL A 551 39.84 44.18 5.86
N LYS A 552 40.49 43.95 7.00
CA LYS A 552 41.24 44.97 7.74
C LYS A 552 42.55 45.41 7.04
N LYS A 553 42.98 44.67 6.01
CA LYS A 553 44.14 45.01 5.16
C LYS A 553 43.81 45.80 3.87
N LYS A 554 42.54 46.00 3.59
CA LYS A 554 42.06 46.91 2.54
C LYS A 554 41.07 47.84 3.18
N ASP A 555 41.39 49.16 3.18
CA ASP A 555 40.50 50.23 3.67
C ASP A 555 39.22 50.27 2.80
N ILE A 556 38.31 49.34 3.05
CA ILE A 556 36.97 49.32 2.46
C ILE A 556 36.05 49.89 3.53
N PRO A 557 35.35 51.01 3.31
CA PRO A 557 34.41 51.57 4.26
C PRO A 557 33.20 50.60 4.40
N ILE A 558 33.01 50.06 5.58
CA ILE A 558 31.84 49.18 5.87
C ILE A 558 30.74 50.10 6.41
N ASP A 559 29.57 50.03 5.73
CA ASP A 559 28.36 50.70 6.20
C ASP A 559 27.93 50.09 7.55
N LYS A 560 27.97 50.95 8.59
CA LYS A 560 27.60 50.55 9.96
C LYS A 560 26.12 50.16 10.10
N ASN A 561 25.26 50.50 9.15
CA ASN A 561 23.83 50.17 9.19
C ASN A 561 23.58 48.71 8.77
N PHE A 562 24.38 48.17 7.85
CA PHE A 562 24.30 46.75 7.42
C PHE A 562 24.61 45.78 8.57
N MET A 563 25.57 46.15 9.44
CA MET A 563 25.91 45.29 10.62
C MET A 563 24.88 45.36 11.74
N LYS A 564 24.05 46.38 11.78
CA LYS A 564 22.95 46.49 12.78
C LYS A 564 21.75 45.64 12.41
N GLU A 565 21.46 45.51 11.12
CA GLU A 565 20.36 44.62 10.66
C GLU A 565 20.70 43.13 10.79
N LEU A 566 21.98 42.75 10.69
CA LEU A 566 22.40 41.33 10.82
C LEU A 566 22.41 40.79 12.25
N ILE A 567 22.34 41.69 13.26
CA ILE A 567 22.37 41.34 14.70
C ILE A 567 20.95 41.36 15.31
N LEU A 568 19.96 41.94 14.61
CA LEU A 568 18.61 42.16 15.12
C LEU A 568 17.53 41.32 14.44
N ASN A 569 17.88 40.49 13.46
CA ASN A 569 17.09 39.40 12.86
C ASN A 569 17.76 38.06 13.16
#